data_216faa18d7aa8865286728b126d77a8f
#
_entry.id   216faa18d7aa8865286728b126d77a8f
#
_cell.length_a   1.000
_cell.length_b   1.000
_cell.length_c   1.000
_cell.angle_alpha   90.00
_cell.angle_beta   90.00
_cell.angle_gamma   90.00
#
_symmetry.space_group_name_H-M   'P 1'
#
loop_
_entity.id
_entity.type
_entity.pdbx_description
1 polymer ?
#
loop_
_entity_poly.entity_id
_entity_poly.type
_entity_poly.pdbx_seq_one_letter_code
_entity_poly.pdbx_strand_id
1 'polypeptide(L)'
;MTRLTEKSETGYQMTDLAAAAERLGRFEDLCDDLQREQEEIAEHLEHLRQEGRTRSYSYKELAAQKAIGQMLLSRLCSYHLL
;
A
#
# COMPACT_ATOMS: atom_id res chain seq x y z
N MET A 1 17.72 -0.38 6.87
CA MET A 1 17.29 -1.65 6.25
C MET A 1 18.46 -2.29 5.54
N THR A 2 18.68 -3.56 5.79
CA THR A 2 19.74 -4.32 5.07
C THR A 2 19.19 -4.76 3.72
N ARG A 3 19.91 -4.44 2.65
CA ARG A 3 19.53 -4.87 1.32
C ARG A 3 19.83 -6.36 1.12
N LEU A 4 18.95 -7.04 0.40
CA LEU A 4 19.14 -8.43 -0.05
C LEU A 4 19.45 -8.50 -1.55
N THR A 5 19.63 -7.36 -2.19
CA THR A 5 19.96 -7.27 -3.61
C THR A 5 21.18 -6.40 -3.81
N GLU A 6 21.94 -6.67 -4.87
CA GLU A 6 23.02 -5.83 -5.34
C GLU A 6 22.74 -5.43 -6.78
N LYS A 7 23.05 -4.19 -7.13
CA LYS A 7 22.89 -3.71 -8.50
C LYS A 7 23.97 -4.28 -9.39
N SER A 8 23.58 -4.70 -10.59
CA SER A 8 24.47 -5.16 -11.64
C SER A 8 24.17 -4.38 -12.93
N GLU A 9 24.98 -4.56 -13.96
CA GLU A 9 24.77 -3.92 -15.27
C GLU A 9 23.44 -4.36 -15.91
N THR A 10 22.98 -5.55 -15.63
CA THR A 10 21.77 -6.14 -16.21
C THR A 10 20.55 -6.09 -15.29
N GLY A 11 20.69 -5.50 -14.09
CA GLY A 11 19.58 -5.40 -13.12
C GLY A 11 20.03 -5.64 -11.70
N TYR A 12 19.44 -6.64 -11.04
CA TYR A 12 19.69 -6.93 -9.63
C TYR A 12 20.08 -8.39 -9.44
N GLN A 13 20.96 -8.63 -8.48
CA GLN A 13 21.32 -9.96 -8.04
C GLN A 13 20.94 -10.12 -6.58
N MET A 14 20.47 -11.33 -6.22
CA MET A 14 20.12 -11.64 -4.83
C MET A 14 21.32 -12.18 -4.08
N THR A 15 21.49 -11.73 -2.84
CA THR A 15 22.58 -12.20 -1.97
C THR A 15 22.17 -13.41 -1.13
N ASP A 16 20.86 -13.56 -0.85
CA ASP A 16 20.29 -14.66 -0.08
C ASP A 16 18.87 -14.92 -0.60
N LEU A 17 18.70 -16.00 -1.33
CA LEU A 17 17.42 -16.33 -1.98
C LEU A 17 16.29 -16.56 -0.97
N ALA A 18 16.55 -17.30 0.10
CA ALA A 18 15.52 -17.60 1.10
C ALA A 18 15.05 -16.33 1.81
N ALA A 19 15.97 -15.48 2.23
CA ALA A 19 15.65 -14.22 2.87
C ALA A 19 14.93 -13.26 1.90
N ALA A 20 15.34 -13.24 0.64
CA ALA A 20 14.72 -12.42 -0.39
C ALA A 20 13.27 -12.87 -0.66
N ALA A 21 13.03 -14.17 -0.73
CA ALA A 21 11.70 -14.73 -0.93
C ALA A 21 10.76 -14.36 0.23
N GLU A 22 11.24 -14.46 1.45
CA GLU A 22 10.45 -14.09 2.63
C GLU A 22 10.13 -12.59 2.66
N ARG A 23 11.09 -11.75 2.35
CA ARG A 23 10.87 -10.30 2.29
C ARG A 23 9.90 -9.92 1.18
N LEU A 24 10.04 -10.53 0.02
CA LEU A 24 9.12 -10.30 -1.09
C LEU A 24 7.70 -10.72 -0.73
N GLY A 25 7.53 -11.87 -0.09
CA GLY A 25 6.24 -12.34 0.38
C GLY A 25 5.57 -11.36 1.35
N ARG A 26 6.32 -10.84 2.32
CA ARG A 26 5.80 -9.83 3.25
C ARG A 26 5.43 -8.53 2.53
N PHE A 27 6.21 -8.15 1.54
CA PHE A 27 5.92 -6.98 0.73
C PHE A 27 4.64 -7.17 -0.08
N GLU A 28 4.46 -8.32 -0.68
CA GLU A 28 3.25 -8.64 -1.43
C GLU A 28 2.01 -8.65 -0.52
N ASP A 29 2.15 -9.18 0.70
CA ASP A 29 1.08 -9.14 1.70
C ASP A 29 0.71 -7.69 2.04
N LEU A 30 1.71 -6.82 2.22
CA LEU A 30 1.46 -5.41 2.47
C LEU A 30 0.70 -4.75 1.31
N CYS A 31 1.08 -5.05 0.07
CA CYS A 31 0.40 -4.52 -1.10
C CYS A 31 -1.07 -4.96 -1.17
N ASP A 32 -1.32 -6.24 -0.92
CA ASP A 32 -2.68 -6.79 -0.88
C ASP A 32 -3.51 -6.12 0.23
N ASP A 33 -2.93 -5.96 1.41
CA ASP A 33 -3.59 -5.31 2.53
C ASP A 33 -3.92 -3.84 2.24
N LEU A 34 -2.98 -3.10 1.66
CA LEU A 34 -3.20 -1.70 1.30
C LEU A 34 -4.33 -1.55 0.28
N GLN A 35 -4.37 -2.39 -0.72
CA GLN A 35 -5.42 -2.35 -1.73
C GLN A 35 -6.79 -2.69 -1.14
N ARG A 36 -6.85 -3.72 -0.30
CA ARG A 36 -8.09 -4.10 0.39
C ARG A 36 -8.57 -2.99 1.32
N GLU A 37 -7.68 -2.40 2.11
CA GLU A 37 -8.01 -1.31 3.04
C GLU A 37 -8.56 -0.10 2.29
N GLN A 38 -8.01 0.24 1.13
CA GLN A 38 -8.52 1.34 0.31
C GLN A 38 -9.96 1.08 -0.16
N GLU A 39 -10.26 -0.14 -0.56
CA GLU A 39 -11.61 -0.53 -0.96
C GLU A 39 -12.58 -0.44 0.22
N GLU A 40 -12.19 -0.93 1.40
CA GLU A 40 -13.00 -0.88 2.61
C GLU A 40 -13.26 0.56 3.04
N ILE A 41 -12.25 1.42 3.00
CA ILE A 41 -12.39 2.84 3.34
C ILE A 41 -13.33 3.53 2.36
N ALA A 42 -13.19 3.25 1.06
CA ALA A 42 -14.07 3.83 0.04
C ALA A 42 -15.54 3.46 0.27
N GLU A 43 -15.81 2.20 0.60
CA GLU A 43 -17.16 1.74 0.92
C GLU A 43 -17.71 2.43 2.16
N HIS A 44 -16.89 2.56 3.20
CA HIS A 44 -17.29 3.21 4.44
C HIS A 44 -17.59 4.70 4.23
N LEU A 45 -16.75 5.38 3.46
CA LEU A 45 -16.97 6.78 3.10
C LEU A 45 -18.27 6.97 2.33
N GLU A 46 -18.56 6.08 1.38
CA GLU A 46 -19.81 6.14 0.61
C GLU A 46 -21.02 5.93 1.51
N HIS A 47 -20.93 5.01 2.46
CA HIS A 47 -21.97 4.76 3.43
C HIS A 47 -22.26 6.00 4.28
N LEU A 48 -21.23 6.65 4.79
CA LEU A 48 -21.35 7.88 5.55
C LEU A 48 -21.92 9.03 4.71
N ARG A 49 -21.55 9.09 3.43
CA ARG A 49 -22.11 10.10 2.51
C ARG A 49 -23.60 9.89 2.29
N GLN A 50 -24.04 8.65 2.13
CA GLN A 50 -25.46 8.31 1.98
C GLN A 50 -26.28 8.67 3.23
N GLU A 51 -25.65 8.60 4.41
CA GLU A 51 -26.27 8.98 5.68
C GLU A 51 -26.23 10.51 5.93
N GLY A 52 -25.62 11.28 5.04
CA GLY A 52 -25.46 12.72 5.21
C GLY A 52 -24.42 13.11 6.26
N ARG A 53 -23.48 12.24 6.55
CA ARG A 53 -22.48 12.41 7.63
C ARG A 53 -21.11 12.85 7.12
N THR A 54 -21.07 13.67 6.07
CA THR A 54 -19.83 14.14 5.45
C THR A 54 -19.05 15.13 6.32
N ARG A 55 -19.68 15.69 7.35
CA ARG A 55 -19.04 16.63 8.29
C ARG A 55 -18.60 15.97 9.58
N SER A 56 -18.84 14.66 9.74
CA SER A 56 -18.47 13.93 10.95
C SER A 56 -16.97 13.77 11.07
N TYR A 57 -16.50 13.62 12.29
CA TYR A 57 -15.09 13.32 12.55
C TYR A 57 -14.65 12.02 11.87
N SER A 58 -15.51 11.00 11.92
CA SER A 58 -15.24 9.71 11.28
C SER A 58 -15.03 9.84 9.77
N TYR A 59 -15.86 10.63 9.10
CA TYR A 59 -15.71 10.87 7.66
C TYR A 59 -14.38 11.53 7.34
N LYS A 60 -14.02 12.57 8.09
CA LYS A 60 -12.78 13.32 7.87
C LYS A 60 -11.56 12.45 8.13
N GLU A 61 -11.59 11.63 9.17
CA GLU A 61 -10.49 10.72 9.50
C GLU A 61 -10.30 9.65 8.42
N LEU A 62 -11.38 9.04 7.97
CA LEU A 62 -11.34 8.04 6.89
C LEU A 62 -10.86 8.64 5.58
N ALA A 63 -11.29 9.85 5.26
CA ALA A 63 -10.82 10.55 4.06
C ALA A 63 -9.32 10.82 4.11
N ALA A 64 -8.80 11.19 5.29
CA ALA A 64 -7.37 11.39 5.49
C ALA A 64 -6.60 10.07 5.35
N GLN A 65 -7.10 8.98 5.92
CA GLN A 65 -6.49 7.65 5.79
C GLN A 65 -6.48 7.20 4.33
N LYS A 66 -7.55 7.45 3.59
CA LYS A 66 -7.62 7.13 2.16
C LYS A 66 -6.56 7.88 1.37
N ALA A 67 -6.38 9.17 1.65
CA ALA A 67 -5.36 9.98 0.98
C ALA A 67 -3.95 9.45 1.25
N ILE A 68 -3.65 9.09 2.49
CA ILE A 68 -2.35 8.51 2.86
C ILE A 68 -2.12 7.18 2.12
N GLY A 69 -3.11 6.31 2.11
CA GLY A 69 -3.02 5.02 1.40
C GLY A 69 -2.81 5.20 -0.10
N GLN A 70 -3.49 6.16 -0.72
CA GLN A 70 -3.30 6.48 -2.14
C GLN A 70 -1.90 7.00 -2.43
N MET A 71 -1.32 7.79 -1.53
CA MET A 71 0.06 8.26 -1.68
C MET A 71 1.04 7.10 -1.65
N LEU A 72 0.86 6.15 -0.73
CA LEU A 72 1.69 4.95 -0.65
C LEU A 72 1.59 4.11 -1.93
N LEU A 73 0.37 3.84 -2.39
CA LEU A 73 0.14 3.05 -3.59
C LEU A 73 0.72 3.74 -4.83
N SER A 74 0.56 5.04 -4.94
CA SER A 74 1.12 5.84 -6.03
C SER A 74 2.65 5.76 -6.04
N ARG A 75 3.28 5.80 -4.87
CA ARG A 75 4.72 5.67 -4.74
C ARG A 75 5.21 4.29 -5.20
N LEU A 76 4.49 3.25 -4.79
CA LEU A 76 4.80 1.88 -5.22
C LEU A 76 4.66 1.72 -6.74
N CYS A 77 3.60 2.30 -7.32
CA CYS A 77 3.41 2.30 -8.78
C CYS A 77 4.53 3.02 -9.51
N SER A 78 5.08 4.10 -8.94
CA SER A 78 6.18 4.84 -9.55
C SER A 78 7.47 4.02 -9.66
N TYR A 79 7.59 2.97 -8.85
CA TYR A 79 8.70 2.01 -8.92
C TYR A 79 8.35 0.75 -9.72
N HIS A 80 7.20 0.73 -10.38
CA HIS A 80 6.69 -0.42 -11.12
C HIS A 80 6.49 -1.67 -10.25
N LEU A 81 6.13 -1.44 -8.96
CA LEU A 81 5.86 -2.54 -8.02
C LEU A 81 4.38 -2.93 -7.96
N LEU A 82 3.53 -2.07 -8.46
CA LEU A 82 2.10 -2.33 -8.60
C LEU A 82 1.61 -1.83 -9.95
#